data_e68549b2683b7d782bd092a6bfe88d1d
#
_entry.id   e68549b2683b7d782bd092a6bfe88d1d
#
_cell.length_a   1.000
_cell.length_b   1.000
_cell.length_c   1.000
_cell.angle_alpha   90.00
_cell.angle_beta   90.00
_cell.angle_gamma   90.00
#
_symmetry.space_group_name_H-M   'P 1'
#
loop_
_entity.id
_entity.type
_entity.pdbx_description
1 polymer ?
#
loop_
_entity_poly.entity_id
_entity_poly.type
_entity_poly.pdbx_seq_one_letter_code
_entity_poly.pdbx_strand_id
1 'polypeptide(L)'
;DYYHKQNLLKSDLLYKYLDSSEGFYQNMTNPKNRSRTNINFLVDNSQDISKEFVEKAKQNGIIGLEHHPFDPLKGCRVSLYNSINLEDIDSLINFMNLFKGVISTRSPRAFD
;
A
#
# COMPACT_ATOMS: atom_id res chain seq x y z
N ASP A 1 -13.41 -10.49 -18.95
CA ASP A 1 -12.49 -11.59 -19.23
C ASP A 1 -11.73 -12.00 -17.98
N TYR A 2 -10.85 -12.98 -18.11
CA TYR A 2 -10.11 -13.52 -16.98
C TYR A 2 -9.24 -12.45 -16.29
N TYR A 3 -8.50 -11.68 -17.05
CA TYR A 3 -7.61 -10.66 -16.50
C TYR A 3 -8.37 -9.53 -15.81
N HIS A 4 -9.49 -9.15 -16.37
CA HIS A 4 -10.35 -8.13 -15.76
C HIS A 4 -10.86 -8.60 -14.40
N LYS A 5 -11.33 -9.83 -14.31
CA LYS A 5 -11.82 -10.40 -13.05
C LYS A 5 -10.69 -10.49 -12.02
N GLN A 6 -9.49 -10.90 -12.43
CA GLN A 6 -8.35 -10.99 -11.54
C GLN A 6 -7.96 -9.61 -11.01
N ASN A 7 -7.98 -8.59 -11.86
CA ASN A 7 -7.65 -7.23 -11.43
C ASN A 7 -8.68 -6.68 -10.45
N LEU A 8 -9.96 -7.00 -10.65
CA LEU A 8 -11.00 -6.62 -9.70
C LEU A 8 -10.76 -7.26 -8.34
N LEU A 9 -10.45 -8.55 -8.30
CA LEU A 9 -10.18 -9.27 -7.05
C LEU A 9 -8.97 -8.68 -6.34
N LYS A 10 -7.89 -8.43 -7.07
CA LYS A 10 -6.67 -7.85 -6.50
C LYS A 10 -6.93 -6.47 -5.91
N SER A 11 -7.58 -5.62 -6.67
CA SER A 11 -7.84 -4.25 -6.21
C SER A 11 -8.81 -4.23 -5.04
N ASP A 12 -9.86 -5.03 -5.07
CA ASP A 12 -10.82 -5.09 -3.97
C ASP A 12 -10.15 -5.57 -2.68
N LEU A 13 -9.31 -6.58 -2.77
CA LEU A 13 -8.60 -7.11 -1.61
C LEU A 13 -7.70 -6.05 -0.99
N LEU A 14 -6.94 -5.34 -1.81
CA LEU A 14 -6.03 -4.31 -1.30
C LEU A 14 -6.78 -3.11 -0.75
N TYR A 15 -7.79 -2.60 -1.47
CA TYR A 15 -8.58 -1.47 -0.97
C TYR A 15 -9.28 -1.81 0.35
N LYS A 16 -9.81 -3.03 0.47
CA LYS A 16 -10.43 -3.47 1.71
C LYS A 16 -9.44 -3.43 2.86
N TYR A 17 -8.22 -3.88 2.62
CA TYR A 17 -7.18 -3.82 3.64
C TYR A 17 -6.84 -2.38 4.01
N LEU A 18 -6.62 -1.52 3.02
CA LEU A 18 -6.30 -0.11 3.27
C LEU A 18 -7.39 0.55 4.11
N ASP A 19 -8.65 0.34 3.74
CA ASP A 19 -9.78 0.94 4.45
C ASP A 19 -9.91 0.40 5.88
N SER A 20 -9.49 -0.84 6.13
CA SER A 20 -9.56 -1.44 7.46
C SER A 20 -8.37 -1.10 8.35
N SER A 21 -7.36 -0.41 7.82
CA SER A 21 -6.14 -0.09 8.57
C SER A 21 -6.28 1.09 9.52
N GLU A 22 -7.46 1.62 9.68
CA GLU A 22 -7.75 2.73 10.60
C GLU A 22 -6.93 3.99 10.29
N GLY A 23 -6.72 4.23 9.00
CA GLY A 23 -5.98 5.40 8.54
C GLY A 23 -4.48 5.26 8.52
N PHE A 24 -3.94 4.12 8.95
CA PHE A 24 -2.49 3.92 8.90
C PHE A 24 -1.99 3.90 7.45
N TYR A 25 -2.70 3.18 6.57
CA TYR A 25 -2.45 3.21 5.13
C TYR A 25 -3.60 3.96 4.49
N GLN A 26 -3.35 5.16 4.04
CA GLN A 26 -4.42 6.05 3.58
C GLN A 26 -4.38 6.22 2.07
N ASN A 27 -5.45 5.76 1.40
CA ASN A 27 -5.66 6.04 -0.01
C ASN A 27 -6.39 7.39 -0.11
N MET A 28 -5.79 8.32 -0.84
CA MET A 28 -6.27 9.70 -0.92
C MET A 28 -7.33 9.91 -2.00
N THR A 29 -7.60 8.88 -2.79
CA THR A 29 -8.56 8.98 -3.89
C THR A 29 -9.98 8.76 -3.37
N ASN A 30 -10.92 9.57 -3.85
CA ASN A 30 -12.33 9.35 -3.56
C ASN A 30 -12.72 7.93 -3.98
N PRO A 31 -13.41 7.15 -3.12
CA PRO A 31 -13.77 5.77 -3.45
C PRO A 31 -14.46 5.58 -4.79
N LYS A 32 -15.19 6.58 -5.25
CA LYS A 32 -15.86 6.51 -6.56
C LYS A 32 -14.88 6.57 -7.74
N ASN A 33 -13.67 7.09 -7.49
CA ASN A 33 -12.68 7.33 -8.54
C ASN A 33 -11.45 6.44 -8.40
N ARG A 34 -11.51 5.43 -7.54
CA ARG A 34 -10.37 4.54 -7.31
C ARG A 34 -10.00 3.75 -8.56
N SER A 35 -8.69 3.73 -8.85
CA SER A 35 -8.17 2.95 -9.96
C SER A 35 -8.18 1.45 -9.62
N ARG A 36 -8.42 0.63 -10.63
CA ARG A 36 -8.32 -0.83 -10.50
C ARG A 36 -6.94 -1.36 -10.87
N THR A 37 -6.06 -0.49 -11.34
CA THR A 37 -4.73 -0.91 -11.80
C THR A 37 -3.58 -0.23 -11.07
N ASN A 38 -3.80 0.95 -10.51
CA ASN A 38 -2.77 1.68 -9.75
C ASN A 38 -3.37 2.16 -8.44
N ILE A 39 -2.84 1.66 -7.34
CA ILE A 39 -3.35 2.00 -6.01
C ILE A 39 -2.27 2.77 -5.26
N ASN A 40 -2.57 4.03 -4.94
CA ASN A 40 -1.66 4.90 -4.19
C ASN A 40 -2.06 4.93 -2.73
N PHE A 41 -1.09 5.02 -1.84
CA PHE A 41 -1.38 5.20 -0.42
C PHE A 41 -0.23 5.90 0.27
N LEU A 42 -0.57 6.61 1.34
CA LEU A 42 0.40 7.26 2.22
C LEU A 42 0.46 6.43 3.50
N VAL A 43 1.66 6.24 4.05
CA VAL A 43 1.86 5.42 5.24
C VAL A 43 1.96 6.32 6.45
N ASP A 44 1.07 6.11 7.43
CA ASP A 44 1.06 6.84 8.71
C ASP A 44 1.05 8.37 8.50
N ASN A 45 0.37 8.81 7.45
CA ASN A 45 0.28 10.23 7.07
C ASN A 45 1.66 10.89 6.98
N SER A 46 2.67 10.17 6.56
CA SER A 46 4.06 10.63 6.59
C SER A 46 4.80 10.21 5.33
N GLN A 47 5.45 11.18 4.68
CA GLN A 47 6.31 10.89 3.54
C GLN A 47 7.54 10.09 3.98
N ASP A 48 8.09 10.41 5.15
CA ASP A 48 9.27 9.72 5.67
C ASP A 48 8.97 8.26 6.01
N ILE A 49 7.83 8.01 6.65
CA ILE A 49 7.43 6.64 6.97
C ILE A 49 7.09 5.87 5.69
N SER A 50 6.50 6.53 4.71
CA SER A 50 6.21 5.91 3.42
C SER A 50 7.51 5.50 2.72
N LYS A 51 8.53 6.33 2.77
CA LYS A 51 9.84 6.02 2.21
C LYS A 51 10.46 4.83 2.93
N GLU A 52 10.38 4.82 4.26
CA GLU A 52 10.88 3.70 5.05
C GLU A 52 10.14 2.42 4.70
N PHE A 53 8.83 2.49 4.49
CA PHE A 53 8.03 1.35 4.07
C PHE A 53 8.57 0.74 2.78
N VAL A 54 8.83 1.58 1.78
CA VAL A 54 9.36 1.13 0.49
C VAL A 54 10.71 0.44 0.67
N GLU A 55 11.60 1.03 1.48
CA GLU A 55 12.93 0.47 1.72
C GLU A 55 12.85 -0.89 2.44
N LYS A 56 12.01 -0.99 3.47
CA LYS A 56 11.83 -2.26 4.18
C LYS A 56 11.19 -3.31 3.29
N ALA A 57 10.26 -2.91 2.43
CA ALA A 57 9.64 -3.82 1.48
C ALA A 57 10.69 -4.40 0.54
N LYS A 58 11.58 -3.55 0.02
CA LYS A 58 12.68 -4.02 -0.83
C LYS A 58 13.53 -5.06 -0.14
N GLN A 59 13.85 -4.85 1.13
CA GLN A 59 14.63 -5.81 1.92
C GLN A 59 13.93 -7.15 2.05
N ASN A 60 12.62 -7.17 1.90
CA ASN A 60 11.81 -8.38 1.97
C ASN A 60 11.39 -8.90 0.60
N GLY A 61 12.03 -8.41 -0.46
CA GLY A 61 11.78 -8.89 -1.82
C GLY A 61 10.58 -8.27 -2.51
N ILE A 62 9.98 -7.26 -1.91
CA ILE A 62 8.83 -6.56 -2.48
C ILE A 62 9.33 -5.26 -3.11
N ILE A 63 9.35 -5.22 -4.43
CA ILE A 63 9.89 -4.08 -5.19
C ILE A 63 8.79 -3.37 -5.96
N GLY A 64 9.11 -2.17 -6.45
CA GLY A 64 8.20 -1.45 -7.33
C GLY A 64 7.12 -0.65 -6.62
N LEU A 65 7.28 -0.37 -5.33
CA LEU A 65 6.30 0.38 -4.56
C LEU A 65 6.56 1.89 -4.51
N GLU A 66 7.58 2.35 -5.21
CA GLU A 66 7.93 3.76 -5.21
C GLU A 66 6.84 4.59 -5.91
N HIS A 67 6.58 5.78 -5.36
CA HIS A 67 5.66 6.71 -5.99
C HIS A 67 6.21 7.16 -7.35
N HIS A 68 5.31 7.62 -8.21
CA HIS A 68 5.73 8.25 -9.47
C HIS A 68 6.51 9.53 -9.14
N PRO A 69 7.60 9.85 -9.89
CA PRO A 69 8.43 11.03 -9.60
C PRO A 69 7.66 12.34 -9.50
N PHE A 70 6.54 12.45 -10.19
CA PHE A 70 5.74 13.67 -10.19
C PHE A 70 4.53 13.61 -9.26
N ASP A 71 4.42 12.54 -8.45
CA ASP A 71 3.33 12.42 -7.50
C ASP A 71 3.54 13.40 -6.35
N PRO A 72 2.64 14.39 -6.17
CA PRO A 72 2.81 15.38 -5.11
C PRO A 72 2.69 14.79 -3.70
N LEU A 73 2.02 13.66 -3.55
CA LEU A 73 1.84 13.02 -2.25
C LEU A 73 3.07 12.27 -1.79
N LYS A 74 3.90 11.82 -2.73
CA LYS A 74 5.13 11.06 -2.44
C LYS A 74 4.91 9.89 -1.50
N GLY A 75 3.80 9.20 -1.71
CA GLY A 75 3.50 8.00 -0.97
C GLY A 75 3.98 6.75 -1.70
N CYS A 76 3.25 5.67 -1.55
CA CYS A 76 3.56 4.41 -2.21
C CYS A 76 2.55 4.14 -3.32
N ARG A 77 2.93 3.29 -4.27
CA ARG A 77 2.04 2.91 -5.37
C ARG A 77 2.18 1.44 -5.67
N VAL A 78 1.04 0.77 -5.80
CA VAL A 78 0.99 -0.63 -6.23
C VAL A 78 0.38 -0.66 -7.62
N SER A 79 1.11 -1.24 -8.58
CA SER A 79 0.61 -1.41 -9.95
C SER A 79 0.12 -2.85 -10.11
N LEU A 80 -1.17 -3.03 -10.39
CA LEU A 80 -1.82 -4.33 -10.43
C LEU A 80 -1.89 -4.86 -11.87
N TYR A 81 -0.73 -4.99 -12.50
CA TYR A 81 -0.68 -5.57 -13.83
C TYR A 81 -0.62 -7.09 -13.76
N ASN A 82 -0.68 -7.73 -14.92
CA ASN A 82 -0.82 -9.19 -15.03
C ASN A 82 0.29 -9.99 -14.35
N SER A 83 1.46 -9.40 -14.15
CA SER A 83 2.57 -10.09 -13.50
C SER A 83 2.39 -10.23 -11.99
N ILE A 84 1.43 -9.52 -11.40
CA ILE A 84 1.14 -9.59 -9.97
C ILE A 84 -0.11 -10.44 -9.77
N ASN A 85 0.01 -11.52 -9.01
CA ASN A 85 -1.12 -12.41 -8.75
C ASN A 85 -1.70 -12.18 -7.34
N LEU A 86 -2.76 -12.91 -7.00
CA LEU A 86 -3.40 -12.77 -5.69
C LEU A 86 -2.47 -13.14 -4.54
N GLU A 87 -1.59 -14.12 -4.75
CA GLU A 87 -0.63 -14.51 -3.72
C GLU A 87 0.36 -13.37 -3.44
N ASP A 88 0.74 -12.62 -4.47
CA ASP A 88 1.59 -11.45 -4.29
C ASP A 88 0.89 -10.37 -3.46
N ILE A 89 -0.41 -10.18 -3.67
CA ILE A 89 -1.20 -9.23 -2.88
C ILE A 89 -1.30 -9.70 -1.43
N ASP A 90 -1.52 -11.00 -1.20
CA ASP A 90 -1.52 -11.55 0.16
C ASP A 90 -0.19 -11.33 0.86
N SER A 91 0.91 -11.56 0.16
CA SER A 91 2.26 -11.34 0.71
C SER A 91 2.47 -9.86 1.06
N LEU A 92 2.01 -8.96 0.19
CA LEU A 92 2.10 -7.53 0.46
C LEU A 92 1.28 -7.17 1.70
N ILE A 93 0.05 -7.66 1.81
CA ILE A 93 -0.80 -7.36 2.96
C ILE A 93 -0.18 -7.90 4.25
N ASN A 94 0.39 -9.09 4.22
CA ASN A 94 1.09 -9.64 5.38
C ASN A 94 2.25 -8.74 5.79
N PHE A 95 3.04 -8.27 4.84
CA PHE A 95 4.11 -7.33 5.12
C PHE A 95 3.57 -6.03 5.70
N MET A 96 2.48 -5.51 5.13
CA MET A 96 1.86 -4.26 5.61
C MET A 96 1.40 -4.40 7.06
N ASN A 97 0.84 -5.55 7.44
CA ASN A 97 0.45 -5.81 8.83
C ASN A 97 1.65 -5.80 9.76
N LEU A 98 2.74 -6.45 9.35
CA LEU A 98 3.95 -6.50 10.16
C LEU A 98 4.56 -5.11 10.31
N PHE A 99 4.62 -4.35 9.23
CA PHE A 99 5.17 -3.00 9.27
C PHE A 99 4.35 -2.08 10.16
N LYS A 100 3.03 -2.15 10.05
CA LYS A 100 2.13 -1.37 10.91
C LYS A 100 2.41 -1.68 12.39
N GLY A 101 2.59 -2.97 12.71
CA GLY A 101 2.89 -3.38 14.07
C GLY A 101 4.21 -2.80 14.57
N VAL A 102 5.25 -2.85 13.73
CA VAL A 102 6.56 -2.30 14.09
C VAL A 102 6.48 -0.80 14.35
N ILE A 103 5.83 -0.05 13.47
CA ILE A 103 5.71 1.41 13.64
C ILE A 103 4.88 1.73 14.87
N SER A 104 3.83 0.99 15.13
CA SER A 104 2.95 1.22 16.28
C SER A 104 3.65 0.98 17.63
N THR A 105 4.71 0.17 17.64
CA THR A 105 5.46 -0.13 18.85
C THR A 105 6.68 0.78 19.05
N ARG A 106 6.93 1.69 18.12
CA ARG A 106 8.02 2.66 18.27
C ARG A 106 7.72 3.62 19.42
N SER A 107 8.73 4.44 19.76
CA SER A 107 8.66 5.44 20.82
C SER A 107 7.31 6.13 20.89
N PRO A 108 6.81 6.44 22.10
CA PRO A 108 5.43 6.88 22.27
C PRO A 108 5.13 8.15 21.49
N ARG A 109 4.52 7.95 20.34
CA ARG A 109 4.13 9.04 19.44
C ARG A 109 2.97 9.84 20.00
N ALA A 110 2.25 9.24 20.91
CA ALA A 110 1.13 9.91 21.57
C ALA A 110 1.57 11.08 22.45
N PHE A 111 2.85 11.13 22.77
CA PHE A 111 3.40 12.19 23.61
C PHE A 111 4.16 13.25 22.81
N ASP A 112 4.21 13.06 21.53
CA ASP A 112 4.91 13.97 20.62
C ASP A 112 4.08 15.19 20.33
#